data_ce52a53b53864774ccdca51d016b50d6
#
_entry.id   ce52a53b53864774ccdca51d016b50d6
#
_cell.length_a   1.000
_cell.length_b   1.000
_cell.length_c   1.000
_cell.angle_alpha   90.00
_cell.angle_beta   90.00
_cell.angle_gamma   90.00
#
_symmetry.space_group_name_H-M   'P 1'
#
loop_
_entity.id
_entity.type
_entity.pdbx_description
1 polymer ?
#
loop_
_entity_poly.entity_id
_entity_poly.type
_entity_poly.pdbx_seq_one_letter_code
_entity_poly.pdbx_strand_id
1 'polypeptide(L)'
;MTEGKREQDEAAGGHECRQLRLADGTIVTASVAARRFARTRTQCYAYIQFKVHGKTVTKYVGRGTADSRAESLRLGWSLLRSRNLVESFGWDWVKRNS
;
A
#
# COMPACT_ATOMS: atom_id res chain seq x y z
N MET A 1 6.40 -11.39 -11.87
CA MET A 1 7.64 -11.27 -11.14
C MET A 1 7.45 -11.43 -9.66
N THR A 2 8.20 -12.36 -9.11
CA THR A 2 8.06 -12.76 -7.71
C THR A 2 8.65 -11.76 -6.72
N GLU A 3 9.63 -10.97 -7.15
CA GLU A 3 10.30 -10.00 -6.29
C GLU A 3 9.40 -8.92 -5.75
N GLY A 4 8.52 -8.37 -6.59
CA GLY A 4 7.61 -7.32 -6.17
C GLY A 4 6.64 -7.79 -5.09
N LYS A 5 6.14 -9.02 -5.20
CA LYS A 5 5.23 -9.60 -4.22
C LYS A 5 5.93 -9.78 -2.88
N ARG A 6 7.14 -10.29 -2.88
CA ARG A 6 7.92 -10.51 -1.66
C ARG A 6 8.25 -9.20 -0.95
N GLU A 7 8.64 -8.19 -1.71
CA GLU A 7 8.92 -6.86 -1.17
C GLU A 7 7.68 -6.26 -0.52
N GLN A 8 6.51 -6.41 -1.15
CA GLN A 8 5.25 -5.94 -0.61
C GLN A 8 4.91 -6.65 0.69
N ASP A 9 5.05 -7.97 0.73
CA ASP A 9 4.77 -8.76 1.91
C ASP A 9 5.66 -8.33 3.09
N GLU A 10 6.95 -8.15 2.85
CA GLU A 10 7.88 -7.71 3.89
C GLU A 10 7.55 -6.31 4.39
N ALA A 11 7.25 -5.40 3.49
CA ALA A 11 6.93 -4.02 3.85
C ALA A 11 5.62 -3.92 4.63
N ALA A 12 4.65 -4.77 4.32
CA ALA A 12 3.36 -4.78 4.98
C ALA A 12 3.37 -5.50 6.33
N GLY A 13 4.38 -6.32 6.57
CA GLY A 13 4.46 -7.15 7.78
C GLY A 13 3.92 -8.56 7.59
N GLY A 14 3.79 -9.01 6.34
CA GLY A 14 3.33 -10.33 5.96
C GLY A 14 2.20 -10.27 4.96
N HIS A 15 2.04 -11.35 4.19
CA HIS A 15 1.00 -11.43 3.16
C HIS A 15 -0.40 -11.18 3.73
N GLU A 16 -0.69 -11.69 4.91
CA GLU A 16 -1.98 -11.53 5.57
C GLU A 16 -2.30 -10.07 5.87
N CYS A 17 -1.28 -9.26 6.10
CA CYS A 17 -1.46 -7.84 6.39
C CYS A 17 -1.85 -7.02 5.15
N ARG A 18 -1.82 -7.64 3.97
CA ARG A 18 -2.18 -6.99 2.71
C ARG A 18 -3.65 -7.20 2.34
N GLN A 19 -4.36 -8.06 3.06
CA GLN A 19 -5.76 -8.38 2.74
C GLN A 19 -6.67 -7.23 3.15
N LEU A 20 -7.46 -6.75 2.20
CA LEU A 20 -8.33 -5.60 2.37
C LEU A 20 -9.76 -6.00 2.00
N ARG A 21 -10.71 -5.63 2.85
CA ARG A 21 -12.14 -5.86 2.59
C ARG A 21 -12.76 -4.57 2.09
N LEU A 22 -13.36 -4.63 0.91
CA LEU A 22 -14.04 -3.49 0.32
C LEU A 22 -15.45 -3.31 0.89
N ALA A 23 -16.09 -2.21 0.54
CA ALA A 23 -17.42 -1.87 1.05
C ALA A 23 -18.48 -2.92 0.73
N ASP A 24 -18.32 -3.64 -0.41
CA ASP A 24 -19.23 -4.70 -0.81
C ASP A 24 -18.88 -6.07 -0.24
N GLY A 25 -17.87 -6.16 0.60
CA GLY A 25 -17.39 -7.39 1.22
C GLY A 25 -16.34 -8.15 0.42
N THR A 26 -15.98 -7.66 -0.77
CA THR A 26 -14.93 -8.30 -1.58
C THR A 26 -13.57 -8.17 -0.92
N ILE A 27 -12.81 -9.26 -0.87
CA ILE A 27 -11.46 -9.26 -0.30
C ILE A 27 -10.44 -9.21 -1.43
N VAL A 28 -9.51 -8.27 -1.35
CA VAL A 28 -8.46 -8.07 -2.34
C VAL A 28 -7.10 -8.01 -1.65
N THR A 29 -6.04 -8.25 -2.41
CA THR A 29 -4.67 -8.10 -1.92
C THR A 29 -4.14 -6.74 -2.36
N ALA A 30 -3.92 -5.86 -1.39
CA ALA A 30 -3.46 -4.51 -1.66
C ALA A 30 -1.93 -4.47 -1.85
N SER A 31 -1.49 -3.55 -2.68
CA SER A 31 -0.07 -3.27 -2.88
C SER A 31 0.16 -1.77 -2.77
N VAL A 32 1.36 -1.39 -2.37
CA VAL A 32 1.78 0.01 -2.35
C VAL A 32 2.66 0.25 -3.57
N ALA A 33 2.36 1.30 -4.32
CA ALA A 33 3.21 1.78 -5.39
C ALA A 33 3.84 3.10 -4.94
N ALA A 34 5.15 3.20 -5.07
CA ALA A 34 5.88 4.42 -4.71
C ALA A 34 6.48 5.02 -5.96
N ARG A 35 6.29 6.32 -6.15
CA ARG A 35 6.86 7.04 -7.29
C ARG A 35 7.82 8.10 -6.79
N ARG A 36 9.01 8.13 -7.38
CA ARG A 36 10.01 9.14 -7.10
C ARG A 36 10.07 10.16 -8.22
N PHE A 37 10.28 11.40 -7.83
CA PHE A 37 10.51 12.44 -8.83
C PHE A 37 11.97 12.50 -9.20
N ALA A 38 12.24 12.73 -10.48
CA ALA A 38 13.60 12.83 -11.01
C ALA A 38 14.40 13.97 -10.37
N ARG A 39 13.72 15.01 -9.91
CA ARG A 39 14.37 16.20 -9.33
C ARG A 39 14.77 16.03 -7.87
N THR A 40 14.08 15.17 -7.15
CA THR A 40 14.36 14.93 -5.73
C THR A 40 14.54 13.43 -5.52
N ARG A 41 15.76 13.02 -5.24
CA ARG A 41 16.09 11.59 -5.16
C ARG A 41 15.42 10.89 -3.97
N THR A 42 15.06 11.64 -2.95
CA THR A 42 14.54 11.08 -1.72
C THR A 42 13.04 11.26 -1.54
N GLN A 43 12.44 12.24 -2.24
CA GLN A 43 11.01 12.47 -2.11
C GLN A 43 10.21 11.47 -2.93
N CYS A 44 9.23 10.84 -2.31
CA CYS A 44 8.38 9.87 -2.98
C CYS A 44 6.91 10.07 -2.62
N TYR A 45 6.04 9.63 -3.53
CA TYR A 45 4.60 9.61 -3.34
C TYR A 45 4.13 8.17 -3.32
N ALA A 46 3.29 7.84 -2.37
CA ALA A 46 2.80 6.48 -2.19
C ALA A 46 1.32 6.38 -2.58
N TYR A 47 0.99 5.28 -3.22
CA TYR A 47 -0.38 4.95 -3.65
C TYR A 47 -0.70 3.54 -3.22
N ILE A 48 -1.94 3.30 -2.80
CA ILE A 48 -2.44 1.94 -2.64
C ILE A 48 -3.09 1.51 -3.94
N GLN A 49 -2.86 0.27 -4.37
CA GLN A 49 -3.50 -0.24 -5.56
C GLN A 49 -3.85 -1.72 -5.41
N PHE A 50 -4.92 -2.13 -6.08
CA PHE A 50 -5.37 -3.52 -6.11
C PHE A 50 -6.25 -3.73 -7.33
N LYS A 51 -6.43 -4.98 -7.70
CA LYS A 51 -7.36 -5.35 -8.78
C LYS A 51 -8.63 -5.91 -8.20
N VAL A 52 -9.75 -5.43 -8.72
CA VAL A 52 -11.07 -5.94 -8.36
C VAL A 52 -11.94 -5.94 -9.62
N HIS A 53 -12.60 -7.05 -9.88
CA HIS A 53 -13.50 -7.21 -11.05
C HIS A 53 -12.84 -6.79 -12.38
N GLY A 54 -11.57 -7.15 -12.55
CA GLY A 54 -10.81 -6.84 -13.77
C GLY A 54 -10.33 -5.41 -13.90
N LYS A 55 -10.59 -4.58 -12.90
CA LYS A 55 -10.15 -3.17 -12.88
C LYS A 55 -9.09 -2.93 -11.84
N THR A 56 -8.16 -2.04 -12.14
CA THR A 56 -7.16 -1.60 -11.17
C THR A 56 -7.65 -0.34 -10.48
N VAL A 57 -7.71 -0.38 -9.15
CA VAL A 57 -8.05 0.77 -8.32
C VAL A 57 -6.76 1.32 -7.71
N THR A 58 -6.55 2.62 -7.83
CA THR A 58 -5.36 3.30 -7.28
C THR A 58 -5.82 4.52 -6.50
N LYS A 59 -5.33 4.66 -5.25
CA LYS A 59 -5.65 5.80 -4.40
C LYS A 59 -4.37 6.36 -3.80
N TYR A 60 -4.28 7.67 -3.74
CA TYR A 60 -3.15 8.36 -3.13
C TYR A 60 -3.14 8.14 -1.61
N VAL A 61 -1.99 7.80 -1.07
CA VAL A 61 -1.80 7.54 0.36
C VAL A 61 -1.11 8.72 1.06
N GLY A 62 -0.05 9.21 0.47
CA GLY A 62 0.72 10.29 1.07
C GLY A 62 2.11 10.41 0.46
N ARG A 63 2.89 11.33 1.00
CA ARG A 63 4.26 11.55 0.54
C ARG A 63 5.22 11.52 1.72
N GLY A 64 6.49 11.30 1.41
CA GLY A 64 7.54 11.30 2.41
C GLY A 64 8.90 11.17 1.76
N THR A 65 9.91 10.88 2.55
CA THR A 65 11.28 10.70 2.07
C THR A 65 11.73 9.26 2.28
N ALA A 66 12.41 8.71 1.29
CA ALA A 66 12.96 7.36 1.36
C ALA A 66 14.15 7.26 0.41
N ASP A 67 15.22 6.61 0.86
CA ASP A 67 16.47 6.50 0.10
C ASP A 67 16.50 5.28 -0.82
N SER A 68 15.66 4.29 -0.58
CA SER A 68 15.63 3.07 -1.35
C SER A 68 14.21 2.63 -1.66
N ARG A 69 14.08 1.69 -2.60
CA ARG A 69 12.79 1.10 -2.94
C ARG A 69 12.13 0.45 -1.72
N ALA A 70 12.91 -0.31 -0.95
CA ALA A 70 12.40 -0.98 0.25
C ALA A 70 11.87 0.02 1.27
N GLU A 71 12.58 1.11 1.48
CA GLU A 71 12.13 2.19 2.37
C GLU A 71 10.89 2.88 1.86
N SER A 72 10.79 3.08 0.54
CA SER A 72 9.60 3.67 -0.08
C SER A 72 8.36 2.84 0.19
N LEU A 73 8.49 1.52 0.06
CA LEU A 73 7.37 0.60 0.33
C LEU A 73 6.99 0.61 1.80
N ARG A 74 7.98 0.58 2.69
CA ARG A 74 7.71 0.66 4.14
C ARG A 74 7.04 1.96 4.52
N LEU A 75 7.48 3.05 3.94
CA LEU A 75 6.88 4.36 4.16
C LEU A 75 5.42 4.36 3.73
N GLY A 76 5.13 3.85 2.54
CA GLY A 76 3.77 3.77 2.03
C GLY A 76 2.86 2.94 2.91
N TRP A 77 3.31 1.75 3.34
CA TRP A 77 2.55 0.90 4.24
C TRP A 77 2.36 1.53 5.61
N SER A 78 3.39 2.20 6.13
CA SER A 78 3.32 2.90 7.40
C SER A 78 2.29 4.04 7.37
N LEU A 79 2.31 4.85 6.33
CA LEU A 79 1.35 5.93 6.15
C LEU A 79 -0.08 5.40 6.03
N LEU A 80 -0.24 4.33 5.26
CA LEU A 80 -1.55 3.72 5.03
C LEU A 80 -2.17 3.22 6.33
N ARG A 81 -1.38 2.59 7.18
CA ARG A 81 -1.87 2.04 8.44
C ARG A 81 -2.02 3.09 9.54
N SER A 82 -1.06 4.00 9.65
CA SER A 82 -1.05 4.96 10.77
C SER A 82 -2.15 6.01 10.66
N ARG A 83 -2.63 6.28 9.46
CA ARG A 83 -3.66 7.31 9.23
C ARG A 83 -5.06 6.75 9.06
N ASN A 84 -5.24 5.44 9.17
CA ASN A 84 -6.52 4.77 8.95
C ASN A 84 -7.16 5.19 7.62
N LEU A 85 -6.35 5.36 6.59
CA LEU A 85 -6.81 5.85 5.31
C LEU A 85 -7.80 4.92 4.62
N VAL A 86 -7.66 3.61 4.83
CA VAL A 86 -8.58 2.65 4.22
C VAL A 86 -10.00 2.85 4.73
N GLU A 87 -10.16 3.22 6.00
CA GLU A 87 -11.48 3.49 6.56
C GLU A 87 -12.13 4.70 5.91
N SER A 88 -11.33 5.71 5.56
CA SER A 88 -11.83 6.90 4.88
C SER A 88 -12.32 6.60 3.46
N PHE A 89 -11.81 5.52 2.85
CA PHE A 89 -12.26 5.06 1.53
C PHE A 89 -13.45 4.10 1.63
N GLY A 90 -13.88 3.74 2.84
CA GLY A 90 -14.95 2.77 3.06
C GLY A 90 -14.47 1.33 3.09
N TRP A 91 -13.19 1.10 3.28
CA TRP A 91 -12.56 -0.23 3.30
C TRP A 91 -12.09 -0.58 4.70
N ASP A 92 -11.76 -1.85 4.92
CA ASP A 92 -11.30 -2.34 6.21
C ASP A 92 -10.20 -3.40 6.02
N TRP A 93 -9.28 -3.47 6.97
CA TRP A 93 -8.26 -4.51 6.97
C TRP A 93 -8.86 -5.82 7.46
N VAL A 94 -8.60 -6.92 6.74
CA VAL A 94 -9.06 -8.24 7.16
C VAL A 94 -8.33 -8.66 8.44
N LYS A 95 -7.01 -8.46 8.48
CA LYS A 95 -6.22 -8.69 9.68
C LYS A 95 -5.84 -7.37 10.32
N ARG A 96 -6.31 -7.16 11.54
CA ARG A 96 -5.97 -5.98 12.31
C ARG A 96 -4.81 -6.28 13.24
N ASN A 97 -3.83 -5.39 13.26
CA ASN A 97 -2.79 -5.45 14.26
C ASN A 97 -3.33 -4.78 15.52
N SER A 98 -3.53 -5.59 16.51
CA SER A 98 -3.94 -5.07 17.82
C SER A 98 -2.74 -4.59 18.59
#